data_d5d1fa7b50d37df25678efdd707d9ded
#
_entry.id   d5d1fa7b50d37df25678efdd707d9ded
#
_cell.length_a   1.000
_cell.length_b   1.000
_cell.length_c   1.000
_cell.angle_alpha   90.00
_cell.angle_beta   90.00
_cell.angle_gamma   90.00
#
_symmetry.space_group_name_H-M   'P 1'
#
loop_
_entity.id
_entity.type
_entity.pdbx_description
1 polymer ?
#
loop_
_entity_poly.entity_id
_entity_poly.type
_entity_poly.pdbx_seq_one_letter_code
_entity_poly.pdbx_strand_id
1 'polypeptide(L)'
;MSGRFKDQVAIVTGAVGGIGSAIVEGFLAEGGRGGVIDFNAQGGQAYEKGLRKRGHEACFVHADVARFEECQAAYERISAELGPATILVNNVGISPKTDGRALKVWEMPPREWENVVAVNLNSVFYMTHLATPHMVRERQGRVINMSSVAGRAYCDIVAAHYAATKAGLIGLTRHWAAELGEHQVTVNALAPGRISTPLLKTVPKEINDAVAQVTALRRLGTPEEVADACLFFASDQARFVTGQVLDVAGGWLMT
;
A
#
# COMPACT_ATOMS: atom_id res chain seq x y z
N MET A 1 24.93 -7.21 11.27
CA MET A 1 23.73 -8.06 11.47
C MET A 1 23.13 -8.27 10.08
N SER A 2 22.86 -9.50 9.67
CA SER A 2 22.09 -9.75 8.43
C SER A 2 20.68 -9.24 8.68
N GLY A 3 20.21 -8.25 7.89
CA GLY A 3 18.87 -7.74 8.01
C GLY A 3 17.81 -8.80 7.68
N ARG A 4 16.57 -8.64 8.17
CA ARG A 4 15.44 -9.57 7.91
C ARG A 4 15.15 -9.77 6.42
N PHE A 5 15.48 -8.77 5.59
CA PHE A 5 15.14 -8.72 4.18
C PHE A 5 16.35 -8.81 3.26
N LYS A 6 17.47 -9.32 3.77
CA LYS A 6 18.66 -9.54 2.94
C LYS A 6 18.28 -10.37 1.71
N ASP A 7 18.77 -9.95 0.55
CA ASP A 7 18.55 -10.57 -0.75
C ASP A 7 17.08 -10.52 -1.27
N GLN A 8 16.17 -9.85 -0.56
CA GLN A 8 14.78 -9.68 -0.99
C GLN A 8 14.57 -8.35 -1.72
N VAL A 9 13.66 -8.37 -2.69
CA VAL A 9 13.22 -7.19 -3.46
C VAL A 9 11.77 -6.88 -3.11
N ALA A 10 11.52 -5.70 -2.55
CA ALA A 10 10.17 -5.19 -2.36
C ALA A 10 9.82 -4.17 -3.45
N ILE A 11 8.65 -4.32 -4.07
CA ILE A 11 8.06 -3.26 -4.90
C ILE A 11 6.90 -2.64 -4.11
N VAL A 12 6.93 -1.31 -3.96
CA VAL A 12 5.92 -0.53 -3.24
C VAL A 12 5.32 0.51 -4.19
N THR A 13 4.01 0.48 -4.39
CA THR A 13 3.29 1.49 -5.19
C THR A 13 2.84 2.67 -4.33
N GLY A 14 2.84 3.90 -4.90
CA GLY A 14 2.49 5.12 -4.16
C GLY A 14 3.47 5.40 -3.02
N ALA A 15 4.77 5.29 -3.28
CA ALA A 15 5.77 5.25 -2.23
C ALA A 15 6.63 6.52 -2.11
N VAL A 16 6.26 7.60 -2.80
CA VAL A 16 6.90 8.91 -2.66
C VAL A 16 6.20 9.71 -1.58
N GLY A 17 6.43 9.34 -0.32
CA GLY A 17 5.88 9.98 0.87
C GLY A 17 4.86 9.14 1.66
N GLY A 18 4.50 9.63 2.83
CA GLY A 18 3.51 9.02 3.71
C GLY A 18 3.83 7.57 4.11
N ILE A 19 2.82 6.72 4.12
CA ILE A 19 2.94 5.31 4.50
C ILE A 19 3.93 4.57 3.58
N GLY A 20 3.83 4.81 2.27
CA GLY A 20 4.66 4.09 1.29
C GLY A 20 6.15 4.35 1.48
N SER A 21 6.56 5.59 1.73
CA SER A 21 7.98 5.90 1.99
C SER A 21 8.48 5.27 3.31
N ALA A 22 7.66 5.27 4.37
CA ALA A 22 8.01 4.61 5.62
C ALA A 22 8.21 3.09 5.45
N ILE A 23 7.37 2.45 4.62
CA ILE A 23 7.53 1.02 4.27
C ILE A 23 8.84 0.78 3.53
N VAL A 24 9.13 1.58 2.49
CA VAL A 24 10.38 1.45 1.72
C VAL A 24 11.60 1.64 2.62
N GLU A 25 11.60 2.70 3.43
CA GLU A 25 12.74 2.99 4.32
C GLU A 25 12.95 1.91 5.38
N GLY A 26 11.88 1.40 5.99
CA GLY A 26 11.95 0.29 6.93
C GLY A 26 12.50 -0.98 6.28
N PHE A 27 12.08 -1.28 5.04
CA PHE A 27 12.56 -2.42 4.29
C PHE A 27 14.06 -2.32 3.95
N LEU A 28 14.48 -1.16 3.46
CA LEU A 28 15.88 -0.88 3.13
C LEU A 28 16.80 -0.88 4.36
N ALA A 29 16.32 -0.36 5.51
CA ALA A 29 17.06 -0.37 6.76
C ALA A 29 17.37 -1.79 7.26
N GLU A 30 16.57 -2.77 6.85
CA GLU A 30 16.73 -4.17 7.20
C GLU A 30 17.39 -5.01 6.08
N GLY A 31 18.09 -4.35 5.15
CA GLY A 31 18.96 -4.98 4.17
C GLY A 31 18.29 -5.43 2.88
N GLY A 32 17.02 -5.05 2.65
CA GLY A 32 16.31 -5.32 1.40
C GLY A 32 16.66 -4.33 0.28
N ARG A 33 16.18 -4.61 -0.93
CA ARG A 33 16.27 -3.74 -2.12
C ARG A 33 14.87 -3.21 -2.46
N GLY A 34 14.73 -1.90 -2.75
CA GLY A 34 13.44 -1.22 -2.84
C GLY A 34 13.10 -0.69 -4.23
N GLY A 35 12.08 -1.28 -4.88
CA GLY A 35 11.43 -0.72 -6.06
C GLY A 35 10.31 0.24 -5.65
N VAL A 36 10.33 1.44 -6.18
CA VAL A 36 9.37 2.53 -5.90
C VAL A 36 8.63 2.89 -7.18
N ILE A 37 7.31 2.76 -7.18
CA ILE A 37 6.44 3.18 -8.30
C ILE A 37 5.55 4.31 -7.80
N ASP A 38 5.58 5.47 -8.47
CA ASP A 38 4.75 6.61 -8.08
C ASP A 38 4.48 7.51 -9.30
N PHE A 39 3.39 8.24 -9.27
CA PHE A 39 3.01 9.23 -10.27
C PHE A 39 3.78 10.56 -10.11
N ASN A 40 4.40 10.81 -8.97
CA ASN A 40 5.19 12.01 -8.71
C ASN A 40 6.62 11.86 -9.23
N ALA A 41 6.84 12.14 -10.50
CA ALA A 41 8.14 11.99 -11.16
C ALA A 41 9.28 12.74 -10.46
N GLN A 42 9.07 14.03 -10.16
CA GLN A 42 10.11 14.88 -9.56
C GLN A 42 10.43 14.44 -8.12
N GLY A 43 9.40 14.19 -7.32
CA GLY A 43 9.56 13.69 -5.95
C GLY A 43 10.23 12.33 -5.90
N GLY A 44 9.86 11.43 -6.83
CA GLY A 44 10.42 10.09 -6.91
C GLY A 44 11.91 10.06 -7.27
N GLN A 45 12.33 10.87 -8.24
CA GLN A 45 13.75 11.00 -8.59
C GLN A 45 14.59 11.55 -7.43
N ALA A 46 14.06 12.56 -6.72
CA ALA A 46 14.73 13.12 -5.55
C ALA A 46 14.81 12.09 -4.40
N TYR A 47 13.74 11.31 -4.21
CA TYR A 47 13.65 10.26 -3.19
C TYR A 47 14.67 9.14 -3.47
N GLU A 48 14.69 8.59 -4.68
CA GLU A 48 15.68 7.58 -5.10
C GLU A 48 17.11 8.07 -4.88
N LYS A 49 17.41 9.28 -5.35
CA LYS A 49 18.74 9.88 -5.17
C LYS A 49 19.12 9.97 -3.68
N GLY A 50 18.16 10.34 -2.82
CA GLY A 50 18.35 10.37 -1.38
C GLY A 50 18.62 9.00 -0.77
N LEU A 51 17.89 7.97 -1.19
CA LEU A 51 18.08 6.59 -0.76
C LEU A 51 19.45 6.04 -1.17
N ARG A 52 19.82 6.21 -2.44
CA ARG A 52 21.13 5.78 -2.97
C ARG A 52 22.32 6.50 -2.30
N LYS A 53 22.16 7.80 -1.99
CA LYS A 53 23.20 8.55 -1.25
C LYS A 53 23.42 7.99 0.17
N ARG A 54 22.40 7.37 0.78
CA ARG A 54 22.48 6.67 2.08
C ARG A 54 23.02 5.23 1.95
N GLY A 55 23.39 4.80 0.74
CA GLY A 55 23.94 3.48 0.48
C GLY A 55 22.91 2.38 0.23
N HIS A 56 21.62 2.73 0.05
CA HIS A 56 20.58 1.76 -0.24
C HIS A 56 20.45 1.43 -1.72
N GLU A 57 20.12 0.19 -2.03
CA GLU A 57 19.74 -0.24 -3.37
C GLU A 57 18.26 0.05 -3.61
N ALA A 58 17.99 1.09 -4.39
CA ALA A 58 16.63 1.53 -4.70
C ALA A 58 16.49 1.91 -6.17
N CYS A 59 15.34 1.64 -6.78
CA CYS A 59 14.97 1.99 -8.14
C CYS A 59 13.60 2.64 -8.14
N PHE A 60 13.52 3.89 -8.63
CA PHE A 60 12.26 4.60 -8.82
C PHE A 60 11.83 4.53 -10.28
N VAL A 61 10.55 4.26 -10.51
CA VAL A 61 9.91 4.36 -11.82
C VAL A 61 8.66 5.22 -11.71
N HIS A 62 8.59 6.26 -12.55
CA HIS A 62 7.38 7.05 -12.74
C HIS A 62 6.37 6.22 -13.54
N ALA A 63 5.17 6.02 -13.03
CA ALA A 63 4.09 5.35 -13.73
C ALA A 63 2.70 5.74 -13.21
N ASP A 64 1.73 5.80 -14.12
CA ASP A 64 0.31 5.81 -13.80
C ASP A 64 -0.15 4.36 -13.61
N VAL A 65 -0.32 3.95 -12.36
CA VAL A 65 -0.73 2.58 -12.03
C VAL A 65 -2.16 2.23 -12.47
N ALA A 66 -2.96 3.21 -12.89
CA ALA A 66 -4.26 2.96 -13.52
C ALA A 66 -4.13 2.33 -14.93
N ARG A 67 -2.92 2.28 -15.49
CA ARG A 67 -2.62 1.78 -16.83
C ARG A 67 -1.74 0.54 -16.76
N PHE A 68 -2.24 -0.57 -17.30
CA PHE A 68 -1.55 -1.85 -17.24
C PHE A 68 -0.15 -1.81 -17.89
N GLU A 69 -0.04 -1.18 -19.06
CA GLU A 69 1.21 -1.08 -19.81
C GLU A 69 2.28 -0.31 -19.03
N GLU A 70 1.89 0.71 -18.27
CA GLU A 70 2.80 1.48 -17.43
C GLU A 70 3.22 0.67 -16.18
N CYS A 71 2.29 -0.10 -15.59
CA CYS A 71 2.61 -1.06 -14.52
C CYS A 71 3.61 -2.11 -14.99
N GLN A 72 3.40 -2.66 -16.20
CA GLN A 72 4.29 -3.67 -16.79
C GLN A 72 5.69 -3.11 -17.03
N ALA A 73 5.79 -1.96 -17.69
CA ALA A 73 7.09 -1.32 -17.94
C ALA A 73 7.83 -0.99 -16.63
N ALA A 74 7.09 -0.53 -15.60
CA ALA A 74 7.67 -0.24 -14.29
C ALA A 74 8.18 -1.51 -13.59
N TYR A 75 7.40 -2.58 -13.61
CA TYR A 75 7.80 -3.87 -13.04
C TYR A 75 9.03 -4.44 -13.73
N GLU A 76 9.05 -4.45 -15.07
CA GLU A 76 10.17 -4.93 -15.88
C GLU A 76 11.44 -4.13 -15.60
N ARG A 77 11.36 -2.80 -15.54
CA ARG A 77 12.49 -1.93 -15.25
C ARG A 77 13.08 -2.19 -13.86
N ILE A 78 12.23 -2.28 -12.82
CA ILE A 78 12.68 -2.57 -11.46
C ILE A 78 13.29 -3.97 -11.40
N SER A 79 12.65 -4.96 -12.03
CA SER A 79 13.13 -6.34 -12.04
C SER A 79 14.48 -6.48 -12.74
N ALA A 80 14.74 -5.72 -13.79
CA ALA A 80 16.02 -5.70 -14.49
C ALA A 80 17.15 -5.08 -13.63
N GLU A 81 16.84 -4.12 -12.77
CA GLU A 81 17.83 -3.41 -11.96
C GLU A 81 18.07 -4.07 -10.59
N LEU A 82 17.01 -4.49 -9.91
CA LEU A 82 17.06 -5.00 -8.53
C LEU A 82 16.84 -6.50 -8.42
N GLY A 83 16.38 -7.14 -9.48
CA GLY A 83 15.85 -8.50 -9.47
C GLY A 83 14.32 -8.54 -9.34
N PRO A 84 13.70 -9.70 -9.62
CA PRO A 84 12.25 -9.86 -9.55
C PRO A 84 11.74 -9.70 -8.11
N ALA A 85 10.52 -9.17 -7.97
CA ALA A 85 9.93 -8.92 -6.67
C ALA A 85 9.64 -10.22 -5.91
N THR A 86 10.14 -10.31 -4.69
CA THR A 86 9.75 -11.32 -3.70
C THR A 86 8.66 -10.78 -2.75
N ILE A 87 8.53 -9.46 -2.67
CA ILE A 87 7.52 -8.76 -1.87
C ILE A 87 6.85 -7.69 -2.73
N LEU A 88 5.53 -7.67 -2.72
CA LEU A 88 4.72 -6.62 -3.36
C LEU A 88 3.85 -5.93 -2.30
N VAL A 89 3.96 -4.61 -2.23
CA VAL A 89 3.07 -3.78 -1.39
C VAL A 89 2.22 -2.88 -2.28
N ASN A 90 0.96 -3.22 -2.42
CA ASN A 90 -0.04 -2.44 -3.11
C ASN A 90 -0.55 -1.33 -2.20
N ASN A 91 0.19 -0.22 -2.15
CA ASN A 91 -0.09 0.87 -1.21
C ASN A 91 -0.80 2.07 -1.87
N VAL A 92 -0.70 2.26 -3.18
CA VAL A 92 -1.34 3.39 -3.86
C VAL A 92 -2.82 3.47 -3.55
N GLY A 93 -3.33 4.69 -3.40
CA GLY A 93 -4.76 4.94 -3.28
C GLY A 93 -5.08 6.41 -3.24
N ILE A 94 -6.19 6.77 -3.89
CA ILE A 94 -6.74 8.12 -3.92
C ILE A 94 -8.11 8.15 -3.27
N SER A 95 -8.43 9.26 -2.62
CA SER A 95 -9.75 9.55 -2.03
C SER A 95 -10.10 11.00 -2.32
N PRO A 96 -10.56 11.31 -3.54
CA PRO A 96 -10.89 12.67 -3.95
C PRO A 96 -11.87 13.36 -2.99
N LYS A 97 -11.74 14.66 -2.88
CA LYS A 97 -12.62 15.54 -2.12
C LYS A 97 -13.05 16.71 -3.00
N THR A 98 -14.31 17.09 -2.91
CA THR A 98 -14.83 18.30 -3.53
C THR A 98 -15.21 19.26 -2.42
N ASP A 99 -14.66 20.47 -2.45
CA ASP A 99 -14.82 21.49 -1.40
C ASP A 99 -14.52 20.93 0.02
N GLY A 100 -13.48 20.09 0.12
CA GLY A 100 -13.02 19.50 1.37
C GLY A 100 -13.87 18.34 1.92
N ARG A 101 -14.95 17.93 1.24
CA ARG A 101 -15.85 16.85 1.67
C ARG A 101 -15.91 15.67 0.70
N ALA A 102 -16.33 14.54 1.20
CA ALA A 102 -16.69 13.38 0.38
C ALA A 102 -18.02 13.63 -0.34
N LEU A 103 -18.10 13.34 -1.64
CA LEU A 103 -19.33 13.42 -2.40
C LEU A 103 -20.31 12.33 -1.98
N LYS A 104 -21.61 12.68 -1.95
CA LYS A 104 -22.70 11.73 -1.80
C LYS A 104 -22.93 10.97 -3.11
N VAL A 105 -23.58 9.80 -3.05
CA VAL A 105 -23.78 8.94 -4.22
C VAL A 105 -24.50 9.66 -5.37
N TRP A 106 -25.44 10.55 -5.08
CA TRP A 106 -26.20 11.33 -6.08
C TRP A 106 -25.47 12.56 -6.62
N GLU A 107 -24.31 12.93 -6.04
CA GLU A 107 -23.47 14.05 -6.47
C GLU A 107 -22.26 13.55 -7.27
N MET A 108 -21.91 12.27 -7.13
CA MET A 108 -20.65 11.71 -7.63
C MET A 108 -20.69 11.53 -9.17
N PRO A 109 -19.79 12.19 -9.92
CA PRO A 109 -19.69 11.95 -11.35
C PRO A 109 -19.22 10.51 -11.64
N PRO A 110 -19.80 9.79 -12.61
CA PRO A 110 -19.33 8.45 -13.00
C PRO A 110 -17.82 8.37 -13.26
N ARG A 111 -17.25 9.39 -13.90
CA ARG A 111 -15.80 9.46 -14.18
C ARG A 111 -14.94 9.48 -12.91
N GLU A 112 -15.42 10.09 -11.83
CA GLU A 112 -14.68 10.07 -10.55
C GLU A 112 -14.68 8.66 -9.96
N TRP A 113 -15.83 7.98 -10.02
CA TRP A 113 -15.94 6.57 -9.63
C TRP A 113 -14.97 5.70 -10.43
N GLU A 114 -15.00 5.79 -11.76
CA GLU A 114 -14.14 5.02 -12.66
C GLU A 114 -12.65 5.25 -12.36
N ASN A 115 -12.24 6.50 -12.15
CA ASN A 115 -10.87 6.85 -11.83
C ASN A 115 -10.43 6.25 -10.48
N VAL A 116 -11.27 6.31 -9.45
CA VAL A 116 -10.93 5.72 -8.14
C VAL A 116 -10.86 4.20 -8.23
N VAL A 117 -11.74 3.56 -8.98
CA VAL A 117 -11.68 2.10 -9.22
C VAL A 117 -10.40 1.73 -9.97
N ALA A 118 -10.04 2.48 -11.01
CA ALA A 118 -8.81 2.24 -11.78
C ALA A 118 -7.56 2.33 -10.90
N VAL A 119 -7.45 3.38 -10.09
CA VAL A 119 -6.27 3.61 -9.25
C VAL A 119 -6.25 2.68 -8.03
N ASN A 120 -7.37 2.50 -7.32
CA ASN A 120 -7.37 1.82 -6.02
C ASN A 120 -7.59 0.30 -6.10
N LEU A 121 -8.15 -0.20 -7.21
CA LEU A 121 -8.52 -1.62 -7.34
C LEU A 121 -7.84 -2.28 -8.55
N ASN A 122 -7.99 -1.71 -9.75
CA ASN A 122 -7.41 -2.32 -10.96
C ASN A 122 -5.88 -2.36 -10.87
N SER A 123 -5.24 -1.30 -10.37
CA SER A 123 -3.79 -1.26 -10.20
C SER A 123 -3.27 -2.39 -9.31
N VAL A 124 -4.02 -2.74 -8.27
CA VAL A 124 -3.66 -3.83 -7.35
C VAL A 124 -3.69 -5.18 -8.07
N PHE A 125 -4.69 -5.40 -8.93
CA PHE A 125 -4.73 -6.57 -9.80
C PHE A 125 -3.54 -6.56 -10.76
N TYR A 126 -3.26 -5.44 -11.45
CA TYR A 126 -2.17 -5.35 -12.42
C TYR A 126 -0.82 -5.69 -11.79
N MET A 127 -0.47 -5.06 -10.69
CA MET A 127 0.80 -5.30 -10.03
C MET A 127 0.90 -6.71 -9.45
N THR A 128 -0.19 -7.26 -8.91
CA THR A 128 -0.22 -8.64 -8.40
C THR A 128 -0.05 -9.65 -9.55
N HIS A 129 -0.74 -9.44 -10.67
CA HIS A 129 -0.61 -10.25 -11.88
C HIS A 129 0.84 -10.28 -12.40
N LEU A 130 1.54 -9.15 -12.39
CA LEU A 130 2.93 -9.05 -12.85
C LEU A 130 3.93 -9.70 -11.88
N ALA A 131 3.71 -9.60 -10.57
CA ALA A 131 4.66 -10.10 -9.58
C ALA A 131 4.52 -11.60 -9.29
N THR A 132 3.31 -12.13 -9.31
CA THR A 132 3.03 -13.51 -8.86
C THR A 132 3.62 -14.63 -9.71
N PRO A 133 3.84 -14.53 -11.04
CA PRO A 133 4.46 -15.60 -11.81
C PRO A 133 5.86 -16.01 -11.32
N HIS A 134 6.66 -15.03 -10.91
CA HIS A 134 7.97 -15.31 -10.29
C HIS A 134 7.79 -15.94 -8.90
N MET A 135 6.94 -15.36 -8.05
CA MET A 135 6.69 -15.86 -6.69
C MET A 135 6.18 -17.32 -6.69
N VAL A 136 5.29 -17.66 -7.63
CA VAL A 136 4.76 -19.02 -7.81
C VAL A 136 5.86 -20.00 -8.21
N ARG A 137 6.70 -19.63 -9.18
CA ARG A 137 7.80 -20.49 -9.66
C ARG A 137 8.83 -20.75 -8.57
N GLU A 138 9.21 -19.73 -7.81
CA GLU A 138 10.20 -19.84 -6.72
C GLU A 138 9.59 -20.37 -5.42
N ARG A 139 8.27 -20.54 -5.36
CA ARG A 139 7.52 -20.93 -4.15
C ARG A 139 7.83 -20.04 -2.94
N GLN A 140 7.98 -18.75 -3.20
CA GLN A 140 8.29 -17.73 -2.20
C GLN A 140 7.71 -16.38 -2.63
N GLY A 141 6.89 -15.77 -1.80
CA GLY A 141 6.34 -14.44 -2.07
C GLY A 141 5.50 -13.90 -0.94
N ARG A 142 5.41 -12.59 -0.88
CA ARG A 142 4.57 -11.85 0.07
C ARG A 142 3.84 -10.74 -0.68
N VAL A 143 2.51 -10.74 -0.61
CA VAL A 143 1.68 -9.67 -1.17
C VAL A 143 0.95 -8.99 -0.01
N ILE A 144 1.11 -7.69 0.12
CA ILE A 144 0.45 -6.88 1.14
C ILE A 144 -0.41 -5.81 0.46
N ASN A 145 -1.71 -5.85 0.72
CA ASN A 145 -2.68 -4.91 0.16
C ASN A 145 -3.05 -3.84 1.18
N MET A 146 -2.89 -2.57 0.82
CA MET A 146 -3.28 -1.45 1.68
C MET A 146 -4.78 -1.16 1.53
N SER A 147 -5.59 -1.80 2.38
CA SER A 147 -7.01 -1.52 2.52
C SER A 147 -7.23 -0.25 3.38
N SER A 148 -8.24 -0.22 4.21
CA SER A 148 -8.59 0.88 5.13
C SER A 148 -9.67 0.38 6.09
N VAL A 149 -9.80 1.01 7.26
CA VAL A 149 -11.00 0.86 8.12
C VAL A 149 -12.29 1.17 7.34
N ALA A 150 -12.24 2.08 6.35
CA ALA A 150 -13.36 2.40 5.48
C ALA A 150 -13.80 1.24 4.55
N GLY A 151 -12.97 0.22 4.35
CA GLY A 151 -13.32 -1.01 3.68
C GLY A 151 -14.00 -2.04 4.58
N ARG A 152 -14.05 -1.79 5.89
CA ARG A 152 -14.60 -2.70 6.92
C ARG A 152 -15.86 -2.15 7.59
N ALA A 153 -15.97 -0.84 7.69
CA ALA A 153 -17.10 -0.17 8.32
C ALA A 153 -17.44 1.15 7.62
N TYR A 154 -18.60 1.70 7.90
CA TYR A 154 -18.96 3.03 7.42
C TYR A 154 -18.00 4.08 7.98
N CYS A 155 -17.55 4.95 7.08
CA CYS A 155 -16.66 6.05 7.41
C CYS A 155 -17.16 7.30 6.66
N ASP A 156 -17.68 8.28 7.38
CA ASP A 156 -18.32 9.48 6.84
C ASP A 156 -17.36 10.44 6.12
N ILE A 157 -16.08 10.32 6.43
CA ILE A 157 -15.02 11.15 5.84
C ILE A 157 -14.54 10.69 4.46
N VAL A 158 -15.08 9.57 3.94
CA VAL A 158 -14.74 9.08 2.60
C VAL A 158 -16.00 8.86 1.76
N ALA A 159 -15.85 8.89 0.43
CA ALA A 159 -16.96 8.62 -0.48
C ALA A 159 -17.07 7.12 -0.81
N ALA A 160 -18.23 6.73 -1.39
CA ALA A 160 -18.59 5.35 -1.65
C ALA A 160 -17.56 4.59 -2.52
N HIS A 161 -17.00 5.23 -3.55
CA HIS A 161 -15.97 4.60 -4.40
C HIS A 161 -14.73 4.16 -3.61
N TYR A 162 -14.26 4.98 -2.65
CA TYR A 162 -13.13 4.62 -1.80
C TYR A 162 -13.47 3.42 -0.91
N ALA A 163 -14.60 3.49 -0.21
CA ALA A 163 -15.05 2.39 0.65
C ALA A 163 -15.21 1.09 -0.15
N ALA A 164 -15.86 1.15 -1.33
CA ALA A 164 -16.05 0.00 -2.20
C ALA A 164 -14.71 -0.62 -2.66
N THR A 165 -13.75 0.22 -3.11
CA THR A 165 -12.44 -0.29 -3.55
C THR A 165 -11.65 -0.90 -2.38
N LYS A 166 -11.66 -0.29 -1.20
CA LYS A 166 -10.96 -0.82 -0.02
C LYS A 166 -11.62 -2.09 0.54
N ALA A 167 -12.94 -2.24 0.43
CA ALA A 167 -13.64 -3.50 0.71
C ALA A 167 -13.32 -4.57 -0.34
N GLY A 168 -13.24 -4.20 -1.63
CA GLY A 168 -12.82 -5.09 -2.72
C GLY A 168 -11.44 -5.69 -2.49
N LEU A 169 -10.47 -4.90 -1.98
CA LEU A 169 -9.13 -5.39 -1.63
C LEU A 169 -9.17 -6.49 -0.55
N ILE A 170 -10.09 -6.42 0.39
CA ILE A 170 -10.27 -7.47 1.41
C ILE A 170 -10.75 -8.77 0.75
N GLY A 171 -11.69 -8.69 -0.20
CA GLY A 171 -12.14 -9.83 -0.99
C GLY A 171 -11.01 -10.45 -1.81
N LEU A 172 -10.26 -9.64 -2.55
CA LEU A 172 -9.10 -10.08 -3.34
C LEU A 172 -8.02 -10.71 -2.45
N THR A 173 -7.74 -10.13 -1.30
CA THR A 173 -6.75 -10.68 -0.35
C THR A 173 -7.09 -12.11 0.06
N ARG A 174 -8.35 -12.37 0.41
CA ARG A 174 -8.80 -13.71 0.80
C ARG A 174 -8.76 -14.70 -0.36
N HIS A 175 -9.21 -14.26 -1.53
CA HIS A 175 -9.24 -15.10 -2.72
C HIS A 175 -7.83 -15.49 -3.17
N TRP A 176 -6.94 -14.52 -3.33
CA TRP A 176 -5.54 -14.78 -3.73
C TRP A 176 -4.74 -15.53 -2.65
N ALA A 177 -5.06 -15.37 -1.37
CA ALA A 177 -4.46 -16.16 -0.32
C ALA A 177 -4.74 -17.66 -0.48
N ALA A 178 -5.96 -18.02 -0.93
CA ALA A 178 -6.31 -19.40 -1.25
C ALA A 178 -5.64 -19.90 -2.54
N GLU A 179 -5.65 -19.09 -3.61
CA GLU A 179 -5.03 -19.47 -4.90
C GLU A 179 -3.51 -19.63 -4.81
N LEU A 180 -2.84 -18.74 -4.07
CA LEU A 180 -1.37 -18.67 -4.04
C LEU A 180 -0.76 -19.47 -2.87
N GLY A 181 -1.57 -19.91 -1.92
CA GLY A 181 -1.12 -20.60 -0.71
C GLY A 181 -0.38 -21.91 -0.99
N GLU A 182 -0.84 -22.71 -1.95
CA GLU A 182 -0.14 -23.95 -2.36
C GLU A 182 1.26 -23.68 -2.92
N HIS A 183 1.52 -22.46 -3.38
CA HIS A 183 2.82 -22.00 -3.87
C HIS A 183 3.66 -21.30 -2.80
N GLN A 184 3.30 -21.39 -1.50
CA GLN A 184 3.99 -20.75 -0.39
C GLN A 184 4.05 -19.20 -0.48
N VAL A 185 3.11 -18.61 -1.21
CA VAL A 185 2.93 -17.15 -1.30
C VAL A 185 1.83 -16.74 -0.34
N THR A 186 2.12 -15.81 0.57
CA THR A 186 1.11 -15.25 1.46
C THR A 186 0.54 -13.95 0.92
N VAL A 187 -0.75 -13.75 1.11
CA VAL A 187 -1.45 -12.51 0.74
C VAL A 187 -2.21 -12.00 1.95
N ASN A 188 -1.89 -10.81 2.42
CA ASN A 188 -2.53 -10.18 3.57
C ASN A 188 -2.90 -8.73 3.28
N ALA A 189 -3.76 -8.16 4.08
CA ALA A 189 -4.12 -6.75 3.98
C ALA A 189 -3.88 -6.02 5.30
N LEU A 190 -3.53 -4.74 5.21
CA LEU A 190 -3.58 -3.80 6.31
C LEU A 190 -4.80 -2.89 6.13
N ALA A 191 -5.46 -2.56 7.21
CA ALA A 191 -6.55 -1.60 7.25
C ALA A 191 -6.18 -0.42 8.18
N PRO A 192 -5.40 0.56 7.67
CA PRO A 192 -5.07 1.74 8.46
C PRO A 192 -6.30 2.55 8.82
N GLY A 193 -6.26 3.12 10.03
CA GLY A 193 -7.17 4.18 10.46
C GLY A 193 -6.71 5.56 9.95
N ARG A 194 -6.79 6.56 10.82
CA ARG A 194 -6.34 7.92 10.50
C ARG A 194 -4.84 8.04 10.79
N ILE A 195 -4.05 8.13 9.72
CA ILE A 195 -2.58 8.18 9.80
C ILE A 195 -2.07 9.58 9.46
N SER A 196 -1.22 10.13 10.31
CA SER A 196 -0.63 11.47 10.17
C SER A 196 0.37 11.51 9.01
N THR A 197 -0.13 11.70 7.80
CA THR A 197 0.66 11.85 6.58
C THR A 197 0.70 13.32 6.13
N PRO A 198 1.61 13.72 5.22
CA PRO A 198 1.59 15.06 4.65
C PRO A 198 0.24 15.46 4.03
N LEU A 199 -0.51 14.49 3.48
CA LEU A 199 -1.85 14.72 2.94
C LEU A 199 -2.84 15.22 4.00
N LEU A 200 -2.71 14.80 5.26
CA LEU A 200 -3.59 15.26 6.34
C LEU A 200 -3.37 16.72 6.74
N LYS A 201 -2.23 17.32 6.38
CA LYS A 201 -1.98 18.74 6.61
C LYS A 201 -2.92 19.66 5.82
N THR A 202 -3.56 19.14 4.78
CA THR A 202 -4.56 19.86 3.97
C THR A 202 -5.98 19.74 4.53
N VAL A 203 -6.18 18.92 5.56
CA VAL A 203 -7.49 18.70 6.20
C VAL A 203 -7.57 19.57 7.47
N PRO A 204 -8.71 20.23 7.75
CA PRO A 204 -8.90 21.00 8.97
C PRO A 204 -8.52 20.20 10.22
N LYS A 205 -7.82 20.87 11.15
CA LYS A 205 -7.29 20.24 12.37
C LYS A 205 -8.40 19.61 13.21
N GLU A 206 -9.56 20.26 13.26
CA GLU A 206 -10.74 19.85 14.02
C GLU A 206 -11.24 18.46 13.61
N ILE A 207 -11.17 18.14 12.31
CA ILE A 207 -11.54 16.81 11.79
C ILE A 207 -10.55 15.75 12.30
N ASN A 208 -9.27 16.04 12.28
CA ASN A 208 -8.24 15.13 12.77
C ASN A 208 -8.34 14.93 14.29
N ASP A 209 -8.59 16.01 15.03
CA ASP A 209 -8.78 15.98 16.49
C ASP A 209 -10.04 15.17 16.87
N ALA A 210 -11.14 15.32 16.12
CA ALA A 210 -12.37 14.54 16.35
C ALA A 210 -12.11 13.02 16.16
N VAL A 211 -11.38 12.63 15.13
CA VAL A 211 -11.01 11.21 14.93
C VAL A 211 -10.09 10.73 16.05
N ALA A 212 -9.09 11.52 16.46
CA ALA A 212 -8.23 11.17 17.58
C ALA A 212 -9.02 10.94 18.88
N GLN A 213 -10.06 11.74 19.13
CA GLN A 213 -10.92 11.59 20.33
C GLN A 213 -11.75 10.30 20.36
N VAL A 214 -12.15 9.76 19.21
CA VAL A 214 -12.90 8.49 19.14
C VAL A 214 -11.99 7.28 19.00
N THR A 215 -10.71 7.46 18.71
CA THR A 215 -9.71 6.40 18.69
C THR A 215 -9.37 5.98 20.12
N ALA A 216 -9.33 4.69 20.42
CA ALA A 216 -9.04 4.20 21.79
C ALA A 216 -7.68 4.69 22.31
N LEU A 217 -6.65 4.77 21.46
CA LEU A 217 -5.33 5.31 21.80
C LEU A 217 -5.27 6.84 21.85
N ARG A 218 -6.39 7.55 21.61
CA ARG A 218 -6.53 9.02 21.71
C ARG A 218 -5.52 9.82 20.89
N ARG A 219 -5.07 9.28 19.77
CA ARG A 219 -4.17 9.93 18.82
C ARG A 219 -4.35 9.41 17.41
N LEU A 220 -3.77 10.09 16.46
CA LEU A 220 -3.58 9.56 15.11
C LEU A 220 -2.42 8.55 15.10
N GLY A 221 -2.45 7.62 14.16
CA GLY A 221 -1.30 6.76 13.89
C GLY A 221 -0.22 7.49 13.09
N THR A 222 0.97 6.92 13.02
CA THR A 222 2.07 7.40 12.19
C THR A 222 2.31 6.47 10.99
N PRO A 223 2.93 6.96 9.90
CA PRO A 223 3.34 6.11 8.79
C PRO A 223 4.20 4.92 9.22
N GLU A 224 5.09 5.12 10.18
CA GLU A 224 6.01 4.11 10.70
C GLU A 224 5.23 2.98 11.40
N GLU A 225 4.17 3.28 12.15
CA GLU A 225 3.34 2.24 12.79
C GLU A 225 2.62 1.35 11.77
N VAL A 226 2.26 1.89 10.61
CA VAL A 226 1.72 1.08 9.51
C VAL A 226 2.83 0.30 8.81
N ALA A 227 4.00 0.91 8.65
CA ALA A 227 5.17 0.25 8.07
C ALA A 227 5.61 -0.94 8.93
N ASP A 228 5.65 -0.83 10.26
CA ASP A 228 5.99 -1.93 11.16
C ASP A 228 5.07 -3.15 10.96
N ALA A 229 3.76 -2.92 10.83
CA ALA A 229 2.80 -3.99 10.55
C ALA A 229 3.01 -4.59 9.14
N CYS A 230 3.35 -3.75 8.15
CA CYS A 230 3.69 -4.19 6.80
C CYS A 230 4.94 -5.07 6.79
N LEU A 231 6.00 -4.65 7.47
CA LEU A 231 7.26 -5.39 7.59
C LEU A 231 7.06 -6.72 8.32
N PHE A 232 6.18 -6.78 9.31
CA PHE A 232 5.80 -8.05 9.92
C PHE A 232 5.19 -9.01 8.88
N PHE A 233 4.18 -8.58 8.11
CA PHE A 233 3.57 -9.42 7.07
C PHE A 233 4.55 -9.79 5.94
N ALA A 234 5.51 -8.94 5.63
CA ALA A 234 6.54 -9.18 4.64
C ALA A 234 7.60 -10.20 5.11
N SER A 235 7.75 -10.41 6.41
CA SER A 235 8.81 -11.22 7.01
C SER A 235 8.44 -12.71 7.15
N ASP A 236 9.45 -13.52 7.44
CA ASP A 236 9.27 -14.95 7.76
C ASP A 236 8.54 -15.18 9.09
N GLN A 237 8.44 -14.17 9.95
CA GLN A 237 7.64 -14.25 11.18
C GLN A 237 6.14 -14.43 10.86
N ALA A 238 5.68 -13.95 9.70
CA ALA A 238 4.31 -14.11 9.23
C ALA A 238 4.12 -15.27 8.22
N ARG A 239 5.07 -16.18 8.05
CA ARG A 239 5.02 -17.24 7.03
C ARG A 239 3.81 -18.19 7.12
N PHE A 240 3.12 -18.23 8.26
CA PHE A 240 1.88 -19.01 8.46
C PHE A 240 0.64 -18.10 8.57
N VAL A 241 0.77 -16.83 8.20
CA VAL A 241 -0.32 -15.84 8.19
C VAL A 241 -0.66 -15.49 6.75
N THR A 242 -1.85 -15.87 6.30
CA THR A 242 -2.36 -15.53 4.96
C THR A 242 -3.87 -15.30 5.00
N GLY A 243 -4.41 -14.49 4.09
CA GLY A 243 -5.83 -14.14 4.01
C GLY A 243 -6.32 -13.20 5.12
N GLN A 244 -5.42 -12.64 5.93
CA GLN A 244 -5.77 -11.82 7.09
C GLN A 244 -5.88 -10.33 6.72
N VAL A 245 -6.71 -9.65 7.50
CA VAL A 245 -6.83 -8.18 7.46
C VAL A 245 -6.52 -7.66 8.86
N LEU A 246 -5.40 -6.95 9.00
CA LEU A 246 -4.99 -6.37 10.27
C LEU A 246 -5.34 -4.89 10.33
N ASP A 247 -6.14 -4.50 11.31
CA ASP A 247 -6.44 -3.10 11.58
C ASP A 247 -5.25 -2.42 12.27
N VAL A 248 -4.71 -1.39 11.61
CA VAL A 248 -3.69 -0.50 12.19
C VAL A 248 -4.36 0.85 12.45
N ALA A 249 -5.24 0.87 13.43
CA ALA A 249 -6.23 1.94 13.61
C ALA A 249 -6.31 2.51 15.04
N GLY A 250 -5.43 2.07 15.94
CA GLY A 250 -5.41 2.56 17.34
C GLY A 250 -6.70 2.27 18.11
N GLY A 251 -7.49 1.26 17.67
CA GLY A 251 -8.79 0.94 18.24
C GLY A 251 -9.93 1.85 17.79
N TRP A 252 -9.77 2.57 16.67
CA TRP A 252 -10.90 3.29 16.04
C TRP A 252 -11.95 2.32 15.50
N LEU A 253 -11.52 1.17 14.97
CA LEU A 253 -12.36 0.04 14.62
C LEU A 253 -11.81 -1.21 15.32
N MET A 254 -12.69 -1.99 15.92
CA MET A 254 -12.39 -3.27 16.55
C MET A 254 -13.43 -4.30 16.05
N THR A 255 -13.00 -5.25 15.21
CA THR A 255 -13.87 -6.28 14.58
C THR A 255 -13.21 -7.66 14.64
#